data_0ef8033ad07c1a970bc6793f69262379
#
_entry.id   0ef8033ad07c1a970bc6793f69262379
#
_cell.length_a   1.000
_cell.length_b   1.000
_cell.length_c   1.000
_cell.angle_alpha   90.00
_cell.angle_beta   90.00
_cell.angle_gamma   90.00
#
_symmetry.space_group_name_H-M   'P 1'
#
loop_
_entity.id
_entity.type
_entity.pdbx_description
1 polymer ?
#
loop_
_entity_poly.entity_id
_entity_poly.type
_entity_poly.pdbx_seq_one_letter_code
_entity_poly.pdbx_strand_id
1 'polypeptide(L)'
;GGLSASELDGVAVALGPGGVSALRVGISAAKGLSLVAKKPIIGVGTLDLEAHPYLHTGVQVCALIEAGREECATVLFGPGGVRTREDRVCTAVELMVEIKGPAIFCGEGVMAWQDQIAGARGADAQIIRPVPAARVWALAVLGQEKLMAGETDDLASLQPEYLRMPSIGVRKQRDRLLQGRRPIPKPARGPAC
;
A
#
# COMPACT_ATOMS: atom_id res chain seq x y z
N GLY A 1 28.30 -0.20 -1.99
CA GLY A 1 28.84 0.78 -2.91
C GLY A 1 29.31 2.00 -2.13
N GLY A 2 30.40 2.60 -2.54
CA GLY A 2 31.05 3.72 -1.82
C GLY A 2 30.48 5.09 -2.18
N LEU A 3 29.20 5.22 -2.55
CA LEU A 3 28.59 6.50 -2.88
C LEU A 3 28.24 7.28 -1.63
N SER A 4 28.53 8.57 -1.62
CA SER A 4 28.07 9.53 -0.62
C SER A 4 26.67 10.03 -0.94
N ALA A 5 25.93 10.54 0.05
CA ALA A 5 24.59 11.09 -0.17
C ALA A 5 24.59 12.30 -1.14
N SER A 6 25.69 13.01 -1.26
CA SER A 6 25.84 14.15 -2.20
C SER A 6 25.90 13.73 -3.67
N GLU A 7 26.28 12.48 -3.94
CA GLU A 7 26.38 11.93 -5.31
C GLU A 7 25.05 11.36 -5.83
N LEU A 8 24.01 11.32 -5.01
CA LEU A 8 22.66 10.94 -5.44
C LEU A 8 22.06 12.07 -6.30
N ASP A 9 21.23 11.73 -7.27
CA ASP A 9 20.47 12.69 -8.08
C ASP A 9 19.08 12.98 -7.49
N GLY A 10 18.51 12.03 -6.77
CA GLY A 10 17.21 12.14 -6.12
C GLY A 10 16.94 11.03 -5.12
N VAL A 11 15.84 11.12 -4.41
CA VAL A 11 15.37 10.11 -3.44
C VAL A 11 13.97 9.71 -3.82
N ALA A 12 13.77 8.45 -4.22
CA ALA A 12 12.44 7.92 -4.53
C ALA A 12 11.87 7.14 -3.33
N VAL A 13 10.56 7.25 -3.08
CA VAL A 13 9.88 6.57 -1.99
C VAL A 13 8.47 6.11 -2.39
N ALA A 14 8.07 4.93 -1.92
CA ALA A 14 6.71 4.42 -2.11
C ALA A 14 5.72 5.19 -1.20
N LEU A 15 4.62 5.68 -1.79
CA LEU A 15 3.61 6.45 -1.06
C LEU A 15 2.48 5.60 -0.47
N GLY A 16 2.26 4.41 -1.00
CA GLY A 16 1.13 3.56 -0.66
C GLY A 16 0.29 3.18 -1.90
N PRO A 17 -0.77 2.40 -1.71
CA PRO A 17 -1.25 1.83 -0.45
C PRO A 17 -0.27 0.83 0.19
N GLY A 18 -0.45 0.60 1.50
CA GLY A 18 0.41 -0.32 2.27
C GLY A 18 0.26 -0.16 3.78
N GLY A 19 1.10 -0.83 4.53
CA GLY A 19 1.10 -0.77 6.00
C GLY A 19 1.38 0.64 6.52
N VAL A 20 0.44 1.23 7.26
CA VAL A 20 0.48 2.63 7.73
C VAL A 20 1.79 3.00 8.43
N SER A 21 2.27 2.13 9.34
CA SER A 21 3.53 2.37 10.07
C SER A 21 4.74 2.31 9.15
N ALA A 22 4.78 1.33 8.23
CA ALA A 22 5.88 1.16 7.29
C ALA A 22 6.00 2.34 6.32
N LEU A 23 4.88 2.80 5.77
CA LEU A 23 4.85 3.98 4.89
C LEU A 23 5.35 5.24 5.61
N ARG A 24 4.88 5.49 6.83
CA ARG A 24 5.32 6.66 7.61
C ARG A 24 6.82 6.63 7.91
N VAL A 25 7.33 5.48 8.30
CA VAL A 25 8.78 5.31 8.57
C VAL A 25 9.58 5.51 7.28
N GLY A 26 9.17 4.87 6.18
CA GLY A 26 9.84 4.99 4.89
C GLY A 26 9.88 6.43 4.37
N ILE A 27 8.73 7.12 4.38
CA ILE A 27 8.63 8.50 3.93
C ILE A 27 9.43 9.45 4.83
N SER A 28 9.40 9.26 6.16
CA SER A 28 10.19 10.07 7.08
C SER A 28 11.70 9.91 6.86
N ALA A 29 12.15 8.67 6.63
CA ALA A 29 13.55 8.40 6.32
C ALA A 29 13.98 9.02 4.98
N ALA A 30 13.13 8.89 3.94
CA ALA A 30 13.37 9.49 2.63
C ALA A 30 13.44 11.02 2.70
N LYS A 31 12.52 11.65 3.44
CA LYS A 31 12.56 13.10 3.69
C LYS A 31 13.83 13.54 4.39
N GLY A 32 14.26 12.82 5.43
CA GLY A 32 15.50 13.11 6.14
C GLY A 32 16.72 13.03 5.22
N LEU A 33 16.80 12.00 4.39
CA LEU A 33 17.87 11.83 3.43
C LEU A 33 17.87 12.94 2.37
N SER A 34 16.70 13.22 1.77
CA SER A 34 16.52 14.29 0.79
C SER A 34 16.91 15.65 1.34
N LEU A 35 16.51 15.97 2.56
CA LEU A 35 16.86 17.22 3.23
C LEU A 35 18.38 17.38 3.44
N VAL A 36 19.03 16.34 3.97
CA VAL A 36 20.47 16.36 4.25
C VAL A 36 21.30 16.38 2.96
N ALA A 37 20.90 15.58 1.97
CA ALA A 37 21.57 15.52 0.68
C ALA A 37 21.26 16.74 -0.21
N LYS A 38 20.26 17.55 0.12
CA LYS A 38 19.72 18.65 -0.71
C LYS A 38 19.33 18.17 -2.11
N LYS A 39 18.65 17.03 -2.17
CA LYS A 39 18.23 16.40 -3.42
C LYS A 39 16.69 16.34 -3.49
N PRO A 40 16.11 16.34 -4.70
CA PRO A 40 14.66 16.21 -4.86
C PRO A 40 14.15 14.87 -4.30
N ILE A 41 12.91 14.89 -3.82
CA ILE A 41 12.18 13.68 -3.42
C ILE A 41 11.09 13.36 -4.44
N ILE A 42 10.90 12.08 -4.71
CA ILE A 42 9.94 11.57 -5.68
C ILE A 42 9.08 10.49 -5.03
N GLY A 43 7.79 10.71 -4.99
CA GLY A 43 6.80 9.73 -4.55
C GLY A 43 6.32 8.86 -5.70
N VAL A 44 6.16 7.55 -5.44
CA VAL A 44 5.61 6.59 -6.41
C VAL A 44 4.54 5.73 -5.74
N GLY A 45 3.39 5.58 -6.40
CA GLY A 45 2.30 4.73 -5.91
C GLY A 45 2.72 3.26 -5.82
N THR A 46 2.39 2.58 -4.72
CA THR A 46 2.80 1.19 -4.53
C THR A 46 2.15 0.26 -5.55
N LEU A 47 0.92 0.54 -5.98
CA LEU A 47 0.25 -0.25 -7.01
C LEU A 47 0.95 -0.12 -8.37
N ASP A 48 1.48 1.06 -8.69
CA ASP A 48 2.32 1.25 -9.89
C ASP A 48 3.60 0.43 -9.82
N LEU A 49 4.24 0.39 -8.66
CA LEU A 49 5.45 -0.41 -8.44
C LEU A 49 5.20 -1.90 -8.65
N GLU A 50 4.05 -2.40 -8.19
CA GLU A 50 3.67 -3.80 -8.36
C GLU A 50 3.33 -4.15 -9.81
N ALA A 51 2.68 -3.24 -10.54
CA ALA A 51 2.28 -3.46 -11.92
C ALA A 51 3.43 -3.29 -12.92
N HIS A 52 4.35 -2.36 -12.66
CA HIS A 52 5.37 -1.89 -13.61
C HIS A 52 6.14 -3.02 -14.33
N PRO A 53 6.62 -4.10 -13.66
CA PRO A 53 7.36 -5.17 -14.33
C PRO A 53 6.57 -5.88 -15.44
N TYR A 54 5.26 -5.75 -15.46
CA TYR A 54 4.37 -6.54 -16.32
C TYR A 54 3.64 -5.71 -17.38
N LEU A 55 3.79 -4.38 -17.37
CA LEU A 55 3.04 -3.47 -18.25
C LEU A 55 3.33 -3.68 -19.75
N HIS A 56 4.47 -4.29 -20.10
CA HIS A 56 4.87 -4.53 -21.48
C HIS A 56 4.49 -5.92 -22.02
N THR A 57 3.70 -6.68 -21.27
CA THR A 57 3.33 -8.06 -21.66
C THR A 57 2.24 -8.16 -22.71
N GLY A 58 1.57 -7.05 -23.04
CA GLY A 58 0.49 -7.02 -24.04
C GLY A 58 -0.85 -7.55 -23.53
N VAL A 59 -0.98 -7.88 -22.25
CA VAL A 59 -2.23 -8.24 -21.59
C VAL A 59 -2.58 -7.25 -20.49
N GLN A 60 -3.81 -7.32 -19.98
CA GLN A 60 -4.21 -6.50 -18.84
C GLN A 60 -3.39 -6.86 -17.60
N VAL A 61 -3.06 -5.86 -16.78
CA VAL A 61 -2.34 -6.04 -15.51
C VAL A 61 -3.18 -5.49 -14.38
N CYS A 62 -3.46 -6.32 -13.41
CA CYS A 62 -4.18 -5.98 -12.18
C CYS A 62 -3.24 -6.14 -10.99
N ALA A 63 -2.81 -5.03 -10.40
CA ALA A 63 -2.06 -5.06 -9.16
C ALA A 63 -2.99 -5.02 -7.95
N LEU A 64 -2.67 -5.83 -6.93
CA LEU A 64 -3.48 -6.04 -5.73
C LEU A 64 -2.63 -5.91 -4.48
N ILE A 65 -3.11 -5.12 -3.51
CA ILE A 65 -2.55 -5.01 -2.16
C ILE A 65 -3.67 -5.25 -1.16
N GLU A 66 -3.40 -6.02 -0.12
CA GLU A 66 -4.39 -6.30 0.92
C GLU A 66 -4.79 -5.02 1.67
N ALA A 67 -6.10 -4.72 1.72
CA ALA A 67 -6.66 -3.54 2.39
C ALA A 67 -7.39 -3.88 3.71
N GLY A 68 -7.36 -5.15 4.12
CA GLY A 68 -8.09 -5.69 5.27
C GLY A 68 -9.59 -5.84 5.00
N ARG A 69 -10.30 -6.52 5.91
CA ARG A 69 -11.77 -6.76 5.82
C ARG A 69 -12.21 -7.43 4.52
N GLU A 70 -11.41 -8.36 4.00
CA GLU A 70 -11.68 -9.07 2.74
C GLU A 70 -11.73 -8.15 1.51
N GLU A 71 -11.09 -7.00 1.58
CA GLU A 71 -10.97 -6.02 0.50
C GLU A 71 -9.51 -5.88 0.04
N CYS A 72 -9.33 -5.53 -1.21
CA CYS A 72 -8.05 -5.20 -1.81
C CYS A 72 -8.01 -3.77 -2.35
N ALA A 73 -6.88 -3.13 -2.18
CA ALA A 73 -6.50 -1.97 -2.97
C ALA A 73 -6.02 -2.46 -4.34
N THR A 74 -6.50 -1.86 -5.41
CA THR A 74 -6.22 -2.33 -6.77
C THR A 74 -6.15 -1.20 -7.78
N VAL A 75 -5.41 -1.45 -8.84
CA VAL A 75 -5.34 -0.65 -10.07
C VAL A 75 -5.42 -1.59 -11.26
N LEU A 76 -5.94 -1.12 -12.38
CA LEU A 76 -6.00 -1.88 -13.62
C LEU A 76 -5.34 -1.13 -14.76
N PHE A 77 -4.43 -1.81 -15.44
CA PHE A 77 -3.81 -1.35 -16.68
C PHE A 77 -4.29 -2.22 -17.85
N GLY A 78 -4.54 -1.59 -18.98
CA GLY A 78 -4.87 -2.26 -20.24
C GLY A 78 -3.64 -2.85 -20.93
N PRO A 79 -3.88 -3.59 -22.05
CA PRO A 79 -2.84 -4.16 -22.88
C PRO A 79 -1.89 -3.11 -23.41
N GLY A 80 -0.94 -2.65 -23.12
CA GLY A 80 -0.10 -1.53 -23.54
C GLY A 80 0.31 -0.63 -22.38
N GLY A 81 -0.03 -1.04 -21.15
CA GLY A 81 0.45 -0.37 -19.95
C GLY A 81 -0.25 0.94 -19.62
N VAL A 82 -1.35 1.26 -20.31
CA VAL A 82 -2.14 2.45 -20.01
C VAL A 82 -3.09 2.15 -18.86
N ARG A 83 -3.09 3.00 -17.82
CA ARG A 83 -4.02 2.90 -16.69
C ARG A 83 -5.46 3.04 -17.20
N THR A 84 -6.30 2.05 -16.96
CA THR A 84 -7.71 2.00 -17.34
C THR A 84 -8.66 2.21 -16.19
N ARG A 85 -8.18 2.05 -14.97
CA ARG A 85 -8.89 2.32 -13.71
C ARG A 85 -7.96 2.94 -12.69
N GLU A 86 -8.47 3.93 -11.98
CA GLU A 86 -7.77 4.55 -10.85
C GLU A 86 -7.69 3.62 -9.64
N ASP A 87 -6.77 3.93 -8.76
CA ASP A 87 -6.59 3.23 -7.49
C ASP A 87 -7.88 3.26 -6.66
N ARG A 88 -8.31 2.11 -6.20
CA ARG A 88 -9.51 1.99 -5.37
C ARG A 88 -9.43 0.78 -4.44
N VAL A 89 -10.33 0.76 -3.47
CA VAL A 89 -10.56 -0.40 -2.62
C VAL A 89 -11.86 -1.08 -3.06
N CYS A 90 -11.80 -2.38 -3.29
CA CYS A 90 -12.96 -3.21 -3.64
C CYS A 90 -12.80 -4.63 -3.13
N THR A 91 -13.86 -5.42 -3.22
CA THR A 91 -13.80 -6.86 -2.95
C THR A 91 -13.22 -7.63 -4.15
N ALA A 92 -12.67 -8.81 -3.91
CA ALA A 92 -12.21 -9.68 -5.00
C ALA A 92 -13.35 -10.05 -5.97
N VAL A 93 -14.58 -10.20 -5.46
CA VAL A 93 -15.76 -10.52 -6.30
C VAL A 93 -16.06 -9.39 -7.28
N GLU A 94 -16.11 -8.13 -6.81
CA GLU A 94 -16.31 -6.97 -7.67
C GLU A 94 -15.23 -6.89 -8.75
N LEU A 95 -13.98 -7.09 -8.35
CA LEU A 95 -12.84 -7.05 -9.25
C LEU A 95 -12.93 -8.12 -10.37
N MET A 96 -13.31 -9.37 -10.00
CA MET A 96 -13.43 -10.47 -10.97
C MET A 96 -14.55 -10.24 -11.99
N VAL A 97 -15.59 -9.50 -11.64
CA VAL A 97 -16.67 -9.13 -12.56
C VAL A 97 -16.22 -8.13 -13.63
N GLU A 98 -15.31 -7.24 -13.28
CA GLU A 98 -14.86 -6.16 -14.18
C GLU A 98 -13.80 -6.59 -15.18
N ILE A 99 -12.85 -7.43 -14.76
CA ILE A 99 -11.74 -7.87 -15.63
C ILE A 99 -12.29 -8.84 -16.67
N LYS A 100 -12.05 -8.57 -17.93
CA LYS A 100 -12.47 -9.41 -19.07
C LYS A 100 -11.27 -9.88 -19.87
N GLY A 101 -11.28 -11.17 -20.28
CA GLY A 101 -10.19 -11.78 -21.02
C GLY A 101 -8.92 -12.01 -20.20
N PRO A 102 -7.80 -12.34 -20.84
CA PRO A 102 -6.54 -12.66 -20.17
C PRO A 102 -6.00 -11.48 -19.35
N ALA A 103 -5.55 -11.75 -18.14
CA ALA A 103 -4.99 -10.74 -17.25
C ALA A 103 -3.89 -11.32 -16.34
N ILE A 104 -2.88 -10.51 -16.06
CA ILE A 104 -1.88 -10.75 -15.03
C ILE A 104 -2.37 -10.17 -13.73
N PHE A 105 -2.36 -10.97 -12.67
CA PHE A 105 -2.63 -10.56 -11.30
C PHE A 105 -1.32 -10.57 -10.51
N CYS A 106 -0.92 -9.44 -9.97
CA CYS A 106 0.35 -9.24 -9.27
C CYS A 106 0.18 -8.44 -7.97
N GLY A 107 1.24 -8.29 -7.21
CA GLY A 107 1.26 -7.53 -5.96
C GLY A 107 1.10 -8.38 -4.70
N GLU A 108 1.40 -7.78 -3.54
CA GLU A 108 1.40 -8.50 -2.25
C GLU A 108 0.06 -9.15 -1.91
N GLY A 109 -1.04 -8.52 -2.31
CA GLY A 109 -2.38 -9.02 -2.02
C GLY A 109 -2.78 -10.24 -2.85
N VAL A 110 -2.10 -10.55 -3.95
CA VAL A 110 -2.53 -11.62 -4.87
C VAL A 110 -2.67 -12.98 -4.21
N MET A 111 -1.81 -13.27 -3.24
CA MET A 111 -1.80 -14.57 -2.55
C MET A 111 -3.02 -14.77 -1.64
N ALA A 112 -3.58 -13.68 -1.09
CA ALA A 112 -4.78 -13.76 -0.25
C ALA A 112 -6.03 -14.15 -1.05
N TRP A 113 -6.06 -13.83 -2.35
CA TRP A 113 -7.20 -14.11 -3.23
C TRP A 113 -6.87 -15.10 -4.35
N GLN A 114 -5.74 -15.80 -4.29
CA GLN A 114 -5.28 -16.72 -5.32
C GLN A 114 -6.36 -17.71 -5.75
N ASP A 115 -7.03 -18.38 -4.81
CA ASP A 115 -8.03 -19.39 -5.11
C ASP A 115 -9.30 -18.78 -5.72
N GLN A 116 -9.71 -17.60 -5.26
CA GLN A 116 -10.85 -16.88 -5.82
C GLN A 116 -10.58 -16.40 -7.25
N ILE A 117 -9.37 -15.88 -7.50
CA ILE A 117 -8.92 -15.46 -8.84
C ILE A 117 -8.90 -16.67 -9.78
N ALA A 118 -8.26 -17.76 -9.36
CA ALA A 118 -8.13 -18.98 -10.17
C ALA A 118 -9.51 -19.59 -10.44
N GLY A 119 -10.38 -19.65 -9.45
CA GLY A 119 -11.74 -20.17 -9.59
C GLY A 119 -12.63 -19.34 -10.52
N ALA A 120 -12.51 -18.03 -10.46
CA ALA A 120 -13.33 -17.11 -11.26
C ALA A 120 -12.82 -16.93 -12.69
N ARG A 121 -11.52 -17.04 -12.93
CA ARG A 121 -10.86 -16.69 -14.20
C ARG A 121 -10.22 -17.88 -14.92
N GLY A 122 -9.94 -18.98 -14.24
CA GLY A 122 -9.34 -20.17 -14.84
C GLY A 122 -8.07 -19.87 -15.63
N ALA A 123 -8.04 -20.30 -16.89
CA ALA A 123 -6.88 -20.10 -17.79
C ALA A 123 -6.62 -18.63 -18.18
N ASP A 124 -7.58 -17.74 -17.98
CA ASP A 124 -7.41 -16.31 -18.26
C ASP A 124 -6.63 -15.58 -17.15
N ALA A 125 -6.38 -16.22 -16.01
CA ALA A 125 -5.62 -15.63 -14.92
C ALA A 125 -4.17 -16.12 -14.90
N GLN A 126 -3.24 -15.20 -15.10
CA GLN A 126 -1.84 -15.43 -14.76
C GLN A 126 -1.52 -14.81 -13.40
N ILE A 127 -1.38 -15.65 -12.38
CA ILE A 127 -1.11 -15.19 -11.00
C ILE A 127 0.40 -15.17 -10.77
N ILE A 128 0.93 -13.98 -10.50
CA ILE A 128 2.36 -13.78 -10.25
C ILE A 128 2.60 -13.62 -8.76
N ARG A 129 3.42 -14.48 -8.18
CA ARG A 129 3.84 -14.36 -6.78
C ARG A 129 4.65 -13.08 -6.56
N PRO A 130 4.44 -12.38 -5.42
CA PRO A 130 5.18 -11.16 -5.12
C PRO A 130 6.70 -11.39 -5.10
N VAL A 131 7.42 -10.50 -5.76
CA VAL A 131 8.89 -10.49 -5.77
C VAL A 131 9.36 -9.15 -5.22
N PRO A 132 9.77 -9.07 -3.94
CA PRO A 132 10.15 -7.79 -3.31
C PRO A 132 11.27 -7.04 -4.07
N ALA A 133 12.21 -7.75 -4.67
CA ALA A 133 13.27 -7.15 -5.47
C ALA A 133 12.74 -6.43 -6.73
N ALA A 134 11.66 -6.95 -7.33
CA ALA A 134 11.03 -6.32 -8.49
C ALA A 134 10.42 -4.97 -8.12
N ARG A 135 9.82 -4.83 -6.94
CA ARG A 135 9.29 -3.55 -6.42
C ARG A 135 10.40 -2.53 -6.23
N VAL A 136 11.53 -2.92 -5.63
CA VAL A 136 12.67 -2.03 -5.43
C VAL A 136 13.23 -1.56 -6.78
N TRP A 137 13.34 -2.48 -7.73
CA TRP A 137 13.76 -2.13 -9.09
C TRP A 137 12.76 -1.18 -9.76
N ALA A 138 11.46 -1.46 -9.69
CA ALA A 138 10.42 -0.58 -10.25
C ALA A 138 10.46 0.82 -9.61
N LEU A 139 10.71 0.92 -8.29
CA LEU A 139 10.85 2.20 -7.61
C LEU A 139 12.04 3.00 -8.16
N ALA A 140 13.17 2.34 -8.41
CA ALA A 140 14.34 3.01 -8.98
C ALA A 140 14.07 3.50 -10.41
N VAL A 141 13.44 2.66 -11.24
CA VAL A 141 13.13 3.01 -12.64
C VAL A 141 12.12 4.15 -12.73
N LEU A 142 10.96 4.00 -12.08
CA LEU A 142 9.90 5.03 -12.10
C LEU A 142 10.34 6.32 -11.42
N GLY A 143 11.12 6.22 -10.34
CA GLY A 143 11.71 7.39 -9.68
C GLY A 143 12.68 8.14 -10.59
N GLN A 144 13.50 7.41 -11.34
CA GLN A 144 14.42 8.00 -12.32
C GLN A 144 13.66 8.65 -13.49
N GLU A 145 12.65 7.99 -14.03
CA GLU A 145 11.82 8.53 -15.13
C GLU A 145 11.17 9.86 -14.71
N LYS A 146 10.54 9.89 -13.54
CA LYS A 146 9.95 11.12 -12.98
C LYS A 146 10.99 12.20 -12.75
N LEU A 147 12.14 11.86 -12.20
CA LEU A 147 13.24 12.82 -11.98
C LEU A 147 13.69 13.44 -13.30
N MET A 148 13.88 12.64 -14.34
CA MET A 148 14.28 13.10 -15.67
C MET A 148 13.21 13.97 -16.35
N ALA A 149 11.94 13.71 -16.06
CA ALA A 149 10.81 14.53 -16.49
C ALA A 149 10.65 15.83 -15.68
N GLY A 150 11.44 16.02 -14.61
CA GLY A 150 11.33 17.17 -13.70
C GLY A 150 10.14 17.05 -12.72
N GLU A 151 9.53 15.88 -12.62
CA GLU A 151 8.40 15.61 -11.73
C GLU A 151 8.94 15.27 -10.33
N THR A 152 8.94 16.26 -9.45
CA THR A 152 9.38 16.11 -8.06
C THR A 152 8.31 16.56 -7.10
N ASP A 153 8.32 15.99 -5.91
CA ASP A 153 7.35 16.31 -4.86
C ASP A 153 7.89 17.38 -3.90
N ASP A 154 6.97 18.12 -3.29
CA ASP A 154 7.34 19.03 -2.23
C ASP A 154 7.64 18.28 -0.93
N LEU A 155 8.85 18.47 -0.42
CA LEU A 155 9.35 17.78 0.76
C LEU A 155 8.48 18.00 2.01
N ALA A 156 7.86 19.17 2.15
CA ALA A 156 7.08 19.50 3.33
C ALA A 156 5.72 18.79 3.31
N SER A 157 5.05 18.81 2.17
CA SER A 157 3.67 18.30 2.02
C SER A 157 3.59 16.82 1.67
N LEU A 158 4.67 16.18 1.17
CA LEU A 158 4.65 14.76 0.82
C LEU A 158 4.18 13.90 2.00
N GLN A 159 3.19 13.06 1.79
CA GLN A 159 2.61 12.19 2.81
C GLN A 159 2.14 10.87 2.21
N PRO A 160 1.89 9.84 3.04
CA PRO A 160 1.34 8.59 2.55
C PRO A 160 -0.01 8.78 1.86
N GLU A 161 -0.20 8.06 0.75
CA GLU A 161 -1.49 7.96 0.08
C GLU A 161 -2.33 6.85 0.73
N TYR A 162 -3.44 7.25 1.35
CA TYR A 162 -4.38 6.32 1.95
C TYR A 162 -5.63 6.24 1.09
N LEU A 163 -5.83 5.12 0.39
CA LEU A 163 -7.08 4.87 -0.35
C LEU A 163 -8.30 4.73 0.58
N ARG A 164 -8.04 4.44 1.85
CA ARG A 164 -9.02 4.48 2.92
C ARG A 164 -8.40 5.16 4.14
N MET A 165 -9.11 6.14 4.70
CA MET A 165 -8.69 6.73 5.97
C MET A 165 -8.59 5.63 7.03
N PRO A 166 -7.46 5.53 7.77
CA PRO A 166 -7.35 4.59 8.85
C PRO A 166 -8.53 4.82 9.80
N SER A 167 -9.39 3.82 9.99
CA SER A 167 -10.37 3.86 11.07
C SER A 167 -9.55 3.85 12.36
N ILE A 168 -9.38 5.02 12.97
CA ILE A 168 -8.88 5.11 14.34
C ILE A 168 -9.93 4.38 15.16
N GLY A 169 -9.67 3.12 15.46
CA GLY A 169 -10.54 2.32 16.30
C GLY A 169 -10.68 3.05 17.61
N VAL A 170 -11.83 3.69 17.83
CA VAL A 170 -12.24 4.15 19.15
C VAL A 170 -12.12 2.91 20.03
N ARG A 171 -11.10 2.92 20.88
CA ARG A 171 -10.69 1.79 21.69
C ARG A 171 -11.93 1.27 22.45
N LYS A 172 -12.47 0.11 22.05
CA LYS A 172 -13.37 -0.73 22.87
C LYS A 172 -12.75 -1.15 24.24
N GLN A 173 -11.59 -0.62 24.56
CA GLN A 173 -10.89 -0.87 25.81
C GLN A 173 -11.50 -0.15 27.01
N ARG A 174 -12.31 0.90 26.79
CA ARG A 174 -12.97 1.63 27.87
C ARG A 174 -14.09 0.81 28.52
N ASP A 175 -14.82 0.02 27.74
CA ASP A 175 -15.94 -0.77 28.26
C ASP A 175 -15.49 -2.02 29.02
N ARG A 176 -14.36 -2.64 28.66
CA ARG A 176 -13.80 -3.77 29.43
C ARG A 176 -13.28 -3.35 30.82
N LEU A 177 -12.74 -2.14 30.95
CA LEU A 177 -12.26 -1.63 32.23
C LEU A 177 -13.41 -1.17 33.14
N LEU A 178 -14.55 -0.79 32.60
CA LEU A 178 -15.75 -0.42 33.37
C LEU A 178 -16.54 -1.66 33.82
N GLN A 179 -16.54 -2.75 33.03
CA GLN A 179 -17.20 -4.01 33.39
C GLN A 179 -16.41 -4.85 34.41
N GLY A 180 -15.12 -4.56 34.62
CA GLY A 180 -14.26 -5.27 35.59
C GLY A 180 -14.17 -4.65 36.98
N ARG A 181 -14.80 -3.54 37.26
CA ARG A 181 -14.82 -2.96 38.61
C ARG A 181 -15.87 -3.67 39.47
N ARG A 182 -15.42 -4.59 40.33
CA ARG A 182 -16.23 -5.11 41.43
C ARG A 182 -16.72 -3.92 42.29
N PRO A 183 -17.99 -3.87 42.72
CA PRO A 183 -18.45 -2.82 43.62
C PRO A 183 -17.66 -2.86 44.90
N ILE A 184 -17.20 -1.71 45.37
CA ILE A 184 -16.50 -1.55 46.64
C ILE A 184 -17.49 -1.93 47.73
N PRO A 185 -17.18 -2.89 48.62
CA PRO A 185 -18.08 -3.22 49.73
C PRO A 185 -18.26 -2.02 50.64
N LYS A 186 -19.52 -1.71 50.98
CA LYS A 186 -19.84 -0.65 51.95
C LYS A 186 -19.22 -1.00 53.32
N PRO A 187 -18.63 -0.03 54.03
CA PRO A 187 -18.13 -0.24 55.38
C PRO A 187 -19.25 -0.69 56.32
N ALA A 188 -18.98 -1.72 57.10
CA ALA A 188 -19.90 -2.19 58.15
C ALA A 188 -20.20 -1.08 59.13
N ARG A 189 -21.47 -0.83 59.38
CA ARG A 189 -21.92 0.07 60.47
C ARG A 189 -21.51 -0.59 61.77
N GLY A 190 -20.65 0.08 62.54
CA GLY A 190 -20.32 -0.32 63.89
C GLY A 190 -21.55 -0.25 64.80
N PRO A 191 -21.53 -0.98 65.92
CA PRO A 191 -22.65 -1.02 66.86
C PRO A 191 -22.84 0.33 67.50
N ALA A 192 -24.12 0.74 67.57
CA ALA A 192 -24.52 1.92 68.29
C ALA A 192 -24.40 1.65 69.82
N CYS A 193 -23.70 2.51 70.52
CA CYS A 193 -23.84 2.69 71.97
C CYS A 193 -24.96 3.64 72.27
#